data_5a6b4fc599f8f40367a3e837eb77a3ce
#
_entry.id   5a6b4fc599f8f40367a3e837eb77a3ce
#
_cell.length_a   1.000
_cell.length_b   1.000
_cell.length_c   1.000
_cell.angle_alpha   90.00
_cell.angle_beta   90.00
_cell.angle_gamma   90.00
#
_symmetry.space_group_name_H-M   'P 1'
#
loop_
_entity.id
_entity.type
_entity.pdbx_description
1 polymer ?
#
loop_
_entity_poly.entity_id
_entity_poly.type
_entity_poly.pdbx_seq_one_letter_code
_entity_poly.pdbx_strand_id
1 'polypeptide(L)'
;VDLAQYGQTAGYSGIIYSEKTMHAIGWVLRHTFPFMGIDRYEDECLEWSRAAGQFAIREVIKQLEGAQYVRDYWRMDDFYRATGQAPKEYLEYARWLAANALTYAQMTGEITVSNVSVSVANGVCTGTATLTTDAPRIRIRRSVGTITGYTGGEDGTYVYLNSGDTITVSQAGSGFSFTAESVSTEELEANFL
;
A
#
# COMPACT_ATOMS: atom_id res chain seq x y z
N VAL A 1 -25.22 13.14 -2.24
CA VAL A 1 -25.59 13.04 -0.81
C VAL A 1 -24.68 13.98 -0.08
N ASP A 2 -25.26 15.03 0.51
CA ASP A 2 -24.50 16.06 1.23
C ASP A 2 -24.06 15.48 2.58
N LEU A 3 -22.79 15.10 2.69
CA LEU A 3 -22.19 14.55 3.91
C LEU A 3 -22.24 15.54 5.10
N ALA A 4 -22.40 16.84 4.82
CA ALA A 4 -22.55 17.87 5.87
C ALA A 4 -23.88 17.75 6.61
N GLN A 5 -24.92 17.19 6.02
CA GLN A 5 -26.20 16.95 6.68
C GLN A 5 -26.19 15.73 7.62
N TYR A 6 -25.29 14.76 7.41
CA TYR A 6 -25.16 13.59 8.29
C TYR A 6 -24.55 13.93 9.66
N GLY A 7 -23.79 15.00 9.76
CA GLY A 7 -23.18 15.45 11.02
C GLY A 7 -24.12 16.25 11.92
N GLN A 8 -25.32 16.62 11.47
CA GLN A 8 -26.24 17.49 12.23
C GLN A 8 -27.43 16.78 12.86
N THR A 9 -27.67 15.52 12.58
CA THR A 9 -28.78 14.78 13.17
C THR A 9 -28.30 13.88 14.30
N ALA A 10 -28.59 14.31 15.51
CA ALA A 10 -28.66 13.53 16.73
C ALA A 10 -27.35 12.89 17.21
N GLY A 11 -26.47 13.66 17.83
CA GLY A 11 -25.55 13.14 18.84
C GLY A 11 -24.61 12.00 18.41
N TYR A 12 -24.42 11.78 17.14
CA TYR A 12 -23.36 10.93 16.62
C TYR A 12 -22.05 11.71 16.74
N SER A 13 -21.33 11.46 17.81
CA SER A 13 -19.89 11.68 17.79
C SER A 13 -19.36 10.73 16.72
N GLY A 14 -18.94 11.26 15.57
CA GLY A 14 -18.35 10.43 14.51
C GLY A 14 -17.18 9.65 15.12
N ILE A 15 -17.15 8.34 14.91
CA ILE A 15 -16.00 7.54 15.29
C ILE A 15 -14.86 8.01 14.40
N ILE A 16 -13.84 8.61 15.01
CA ILE A 16 -12.62 8.99 14.31
C ILE A 16 -11.65 7.81 14.46
N TYR A 17 -11.44 7.09 13.40
CA TYR A 17 -10.41 6.04 13.35
C TYR A 17 -9.01 6.65 13.27
N SER A 18 -8.01 5.90 13.69
CA SER A 18 -6.60 6.28 13.52
C SER A 18 -6.25 6.44 12.04
N GLU A 19 -5.24 7.27 11.74
CA GLU A 19 -4.73 7.45 10.37
C GLU A 19 -4.35 6.11 9.74
N LYS A 20 -3.72 5.25 10.52
CA LYS A 20 -3.36 3.89 10.13
C LYS A 20 -4.58 3.07 9.66
N THR A 21 -5.67 3.14 10.41
CA THR A 21 -6.92 2.46 10.06
C THR A 21 -7.54 3.06 8.81
N MET A 22 -7.50 4.39 8.66
CA MET A 22 -8.02 5.06 7.47
C MET A 22 -7.23 4.70 6.21
N HIS A 23 -5.90 4.57 6.31
CA HIS A 23 -5.05 4.10 5.21
C HIS A 23 -5.39 2.65 4.83
N ALA A 24 -5.56 1.76 5.80
CA ALA A 24 -5.95 0.37 5.54
C ALA A 24 -7.34 0.28 4.88
N ILE A 25 -8.31 1.06 5.34
CA ILE A 25 -9.64 1.13 4.72
C ILE A 25 -9.53 1.63 3.28
N GLY A 26 -8.75 2.68 3.05
CA GLY A 26 -8.48 3.23 1.72
C GLY A 26 -7.88 2.17 0.78
N TRP A 27 -6.94 1.36 1.27
CA TRP A 27 -6.37 0.25 0.53
C TRP A 27 -7.44 -0.77 0.12
N VAL A 28 -8.31 -1.20 1.05
CA VAL A 28 -9.41 -2.13 0.73
C VAL A 28 -10.34 -1.54 -0.32
N LEU A 29 -10.73 -0.27 -0.20
CA LEU A 29 -11.63 0.38 -1.14
C LEU A 29 -11.06 0.44 -2.57
N ARG A 30 -9.76 0.67 -2.72
CA ARG A 30 -9.09 0.67 -4.03
C ARG A 30 -8.98 -0.72 -4.64
N HIS A 31 -8.94 -1.76 -3.83
CA HIS A 31 -8.79 -3.15 -4.27
C HIS A 31 -10.10 -3.93 -4.29
N THR A 32 -11.23 -3.24 -4.11
CA THR A 32 -12.57 -3.82 -4.28
C THR A 32 -13.22 -3.34 -5.58
N PHE A 33 -14.15 -4.14 -6.08
CA PHE A 33 -14.97 -3.74 -7.23
C PHE A 33 -15.59 -2.33 -7.01
N PRO A 34 -15.63 -1.46 -8.02
CA PRO A 34 -15.31 -1.68 -9.45
C PRO A 34 -13.85 -1.41 -9.84
N PHE A 35 -12.98 -1.09 -8.90
CA PHE A 35 -11.64 -0.56 -9.17
C PHE A 35 -10.61 -1.61 -9.63
N MET A 36 -10.88 -2.90 -9.43
CA MET A 36 -9.93 -3.97 -9.73
C MET A 36 -10.26 -4.79 -10.97
N GLY A 37 -10.83 -4.21 -12.02
CA GLY A 37 -10.93 -4.89 -13.32
C GLY A 37 -11.30 -6.38 -13.23
N ILE A 38 -12.20 -6.74 -12.32
CA ILE A 38 -12.71 -8.11 -12.22
C ILE A 38 -13.72 -8.29 -13.36
N ASP A 39 -13.19 -8.31 -14.57
CA ASP A 39 -13.97 -8.56 -15.81
C ASP A 39 -14.59 -9.96 -15.85
N ARG A 40 -14.48 -10.71 -14.77
CA ARG A 40 -14.83 -12.14 -14.75
C ARG A 40 -16.21 -12.44 -14.21
N TYR A 41 -16.92 -11.46 -13.68
CA TYR A 41 -18.11 -11.78 -12.90
C TYR A 41 -19.33 -11.08 -13.47
N GLU A 42 -20.33 -11.87 -13.83
CA GLU A 42 -21.70 -11.46 -14.13
C GLU A 42 -22.31 -10.69 -12.95
N ASP A 43 -23.42 -10.00 -13.16
CA ASP A 43 -24.05 -9.07 -12.19
C ASP A 43 -24.22 -9.60 -10.76
N GLU A 44 -24.47 -10.90 -10.58
CA GLU A 44 -24.60 -11.53 -9.26
C GLU A 44 -23.30 -11.45 -8.43
N CYS A 45 -22.17 -11.33 -9.08
CA CYS A 45 -20.85 -11.28 -8.44
C CYS A 45 -20.49 -9.89 -7.89
N LEU A 46 -21.16 -8.84 -8.36
CA LEU A 46 -20.96 -7.48 -7.87
C LEU A 46 -21.33 -7.33 -6.38
N GLU A 47 -22.44 -7.92 -5.98
CA GLU A 47 -22.92 -7.88 -4.60
C GLU A 47 -21.97 -8.61 -3.66
N TRP A 48 -21.46 -9.75 -4.08
CA TRP A 48 -20.49 -10.52 -3.30
C TRP A 48 -19.14 -9.81 -3.16
N SER A 49 -18.67 -9.18 -4.23
CA SER A 49 -17.42 -8.41 -4.19
C SER A 49 -17.54 -7.21 -3.24
N ARG A 50 -18.66 -6.49 -3.28
CA ARG A 50 -18.96 -5.41 -2.32
C ARG A 50 -19.04 -5.92 -0.89
N ALA A 51 -19.71 -7.05 -0.68
CA ALA A 51 -19.79 -7.68 0.62
C ALA A 51 -18.39 -8.07 1.13
N ALA A 52 -17.55 -8.67 0.30
CA ALA A 52 -16.17 -9.02 0.65
C ALA A 52 -15.37 -7.79 1.10
N GLY A 53 -15.47 -6.67 0.37
CA GLY A 53 -14.84 -5.41 0.75
C GLY A 53 -15.33 -4.88 2.10
N GLN A 54 -16.63 -4.91 2.35
CA GLN A 54 -17.20 -4.50 3.65
C GLN A 54 -16.72 -5.40 4.80
N PHE A 55 -16.58 -6.71 4.56
CA PHE A 55 -16.03 -7.63 5.56
C PHE A 55 -14.58 -7.35 5.85
N ALA A 56 -13.79 -7.12 4.80
CA ALA A 56 -12.38 -6.76 4.95
C ALA A 56 -12.22 -5.48 5.77
N ILE A 57 -13.00 -4.43 5.50
CA ILE A 57 -12.98 -3.18 6.26
C ILE A 57 -13.31 -3.43 7.73
N ARG A 58 -14.31 -4.23 8.04
CA ARG A 58 -14.67 -4.54 9.43
C ARG A 58 -13.60 -5.32 10.15
N GLU A 59 -12.99 -6.29 9.48
CA GLU A 59 -11.87 -7.04 10.06
C GLU A 59 -10.67 -6.13 10.33
N VAL A 60 -10.36 -5.22 9.42
CA VAL A 60 -9.32 -4.19 9.60
C VAL A 60 -9.62 -3.32 10.83
N ILE A 61 -10.84 -2.76 10.92
CA ILE A 61 -11.24 -1.92 12.06
C ILE A 61 -11.13 -2.71 13.37
N LYS A 62 -11.62 -3.95 13.37
CA LYS A 62 -11.56 -4.81 14.55
C LYS A 62 -10.14 -5.05 15.04
N GLN A 63 -9.21 -5.28 14.12
CA GLN A 63 -7.82 -5.58 14.47
C GLN A 63 -7.02 -4.33 14.86
N LEU A 64 -7.29 -3.18 14.26
CA LEU A 64 -6.54 -1.96 14.53
C LEU A 64 -7.14 -1.09 15.65
N GLU A 65 -8.46 -1.05 15.79
CA GLU A 65 -9.15 -0.19 16.77
C GLU A 65 -9.81 -0.99 17.91
N GLY A 66 -10.09 -2.26 17.68
CA GLY A 66 -10.71 -3.15 18.65
C GLY A 66 -12.11 -3.63 18.30
N ALA A 67 -12.48 -4.77 18.85
CA ALA A 67 -13.73 -5.46 18.55
C ALA A 67 -14.99 -4.67 18.97
N GLN A 68 -14.86 -3.72 19.90
CA GLN A 68 -15.97 -2.87 20.37
C GLN A 68 -16.54 -1.95 19.28
N TYR A 69 -15.79 -1.67 18.22
CA TYR A 69 -16.21 -0.84 17.08
C TYR A 69 -16.91 -1.63 15.98
N VAL A 70 -16.95 -2.96 16.11
CA VAL A 70 -17.58 -3.85 15.13
C VAL A 70 -18.60 -4.73 15.84
N ARG A 71 -19.85 -4.70 15.39
CA ARG A 71 -20.90 -5.52 15.99
C ARG A 71 -20.65 -7.01 15.77
N ASP A 72 -20.86 -7.83 16.82
CA ASP A 72 -20.50 -9.25 16.89
C ASP A 72 -21.11 -10.15 15.81
N TYR A 73 -22.30 -9.78 15.29
CA TYR A 73 -22.98 -10.57 14.26
C TYR A 73 -22.41 -10.43 12.85
N TRP A 74 -21.27 -9.74 12.71
CA TRP A 74 -20.58 -9.56 11.45
C TRP A 74 -19.21 -10.24 11.43
N ARG A 75 -19.08 -11.40 12.00
CA ARG A 75 -17.90 -12.24 11.78
C ARG A 75 -17.94 -12.80 10.36
N MET A 76 -16.78 -12.99 9.74
CA MET A 76 -16.71 -13.64 8.43
C MET A 76 -17.40 -15.01 8.41
N ASP A 77 -17.33 -15.75 9.53
CA ASP A 77 -18.02 -17.02 9.69
C ASP A 77 -19.55 -16.87 9.75
N ASP A 78 -20.05 -15.76 10.29
CA ASP A 78 -21.49 -15.48 10.35
C ASP A 78 -22.06 -15.07 9.00
N PHE A 79 -21.24 -14.45 8.15
CA PHE A 79 -21.62 -14.17 6.76
C PHE A 79 -21.86 -15.48 5.99
N TYR A 80 -20.95 -16.42 6.11
CA TYR A 80 -21.11 -17.74 5.50
C TYR A 80 -22.38 -18.46 5.98
N ARG A 81 -22.70 -18.34 7.27
CA ARG A 81 -23.91 -18.91 7.87
C ARG A 81 -25.19 -18.19 7.45
N ALA A 82 -25.15 -16.85 7.38
CA ALA A 82 -26.33 -16.05 7.06
C ALA A 82 -26.72 -16.15 5.59
N THR A 83 -25.77 -16.34 4.69
CA THR A 83 -26.03 -16.40 3.26
C THR A 83 -26.15 -17.81 2.73
N GLY A 84 -25.59 -18.80 3.44
CA GLY A 84 -25.64 -20.23 3.08
C GLY A 84 -25.05 -20.59 1.71
N GLN A 85 -24.63 -19.59 0.95
CA GLN A 85 -24.32 -19.73 -0.47
C GLN A 85 -23.16 -18.84 -0.95
N ALA A 86 -22.48 -18.09 -0.07
CA ALA A 86 -21.32 -17.32 -0.52
C ALA A 86 -20.27 -18.29 -1.06
N PRO A 87 -19.88 -18.17 -2.32
CA PRO A 87 -18.79 -18.97 -2.84
C PRO A 87 -17.56 -18.82 -1.96
N LYS A 88 -16.90 -19.93 -1.66
CA LYS A 88 -15.69 -19.97 -0.82
C LYS A 88 -14.66 -18.94 -1.27
N GLU A 89 -14.57 -18.70 -2.55
CA GLU A 89 -13.69 -17.74 -3.22
C GLU A 89 -13.85 -16.30 -2.70
N TYR A 90 -15.07 -15.87 -2.36
CA TYR A 90 -15.29 -14.52 -1.83
C TYR A 90 -14.85 -14.36 -0.38
N LEU A 91 -14.96 -15.41 0.41
CA LEU A 91 -14.40 -15.40 1.76
C LEU A 91 -12.87 -15.36 1.72
N GLU A 92 -12.28 -16.12 0.83
CA GLU A 92 -10.83 -16.09 0.60
C GLU A 92 -10.40 -14.71 0.10
N TYR A 93 -11.15 -14.10 -0.80
CA TYR A 93 -10.91 -12.75 -1.27
C TYR A 93 -11.05 -11.71 -0.14
N ALA A 94 -12.09 -11.77 0.69
CA ALA A 94 -12.25 -10.87 1.83
C ALA A 94 -11.09 -11.01 2.84
N ARG A 95 -10.63 -12.22 3.11
CA ARG A 95 -9.46 -12.48 3.97
C ARG A 95 -8.17 -11.93 3.35
N TRP A 96 -8.01 -12.12 2.05
CA TRP A 96 -6.86 -11.57 1.32
C TRP A 96 -6.84 -10.03 1.36
N LEU A 97 -7.98 -9.39 1.12
CA LEU A 97 -8.11 -7.93 1.23
C LEU A 97 -7.74 -7.44 2.63
N ALA A 98 -8.29 -8.05 3.68
CA ALA A 98 -8.01 -7.65 5.06
C ALA A 98 -6.54 -7.84 5.43
N ALA A 99 -5.95 -8.99 5.07
CA ALA A 99 -4.55 -9.30 5.38
C ALA A 99 -3.59 -8.33 4.69
N ASN A 100 -3.83 -8.01 3.42
CA ASN A 100 -2.98 -7.06 2.68
C ASN A 100 -3.16 -5.63 3.19
N ALA A 101 -4.38 -5.20 3.49
CA ALA A 101 -4.64 -3.89 4.08
C ALA A 101 -3.96 -3.73 5.45
N LEU A 102 -3.97 -4.75 6.29
CA LEU A 102 -3.28 -4.76 7.57
C LEU A 102 -1.76 -4.71 7.41
N THR A 103 -1.22 -5.44 6.45
CA THR A 103 0.21 -5.37 6.10
C THR A 103 0.57 -3.96 5.64
N TYR A 104 -0.22 -3.39 4.73
CA TYR A 104 -0.05 -2.04 4.24
C TYR A 104 -0.10 -0.99 5.36
N ALA A 105 -1.04 -1.13 6.30
CA ALA A 105 -1.17 -0.23 7.44
C ALA A 105 0.02 -0.27 8.41
N GLN A 106 0.85 -1.32 8.36
CA GLN A 106 2.05 -1.46 9.20
C GLN A 106 3.31 -0.91 8.54
N MET A 107 3.27 -0.62 7.24
CA MET A 107 4.42 -0.07 6.52
C MET A 107 4.77 1.31 7.06
N THR A 108 6.03 1.50 7.37
CA THR A 108 6.56 2.78 7.87
C THR A 108 7.14 3.62 6.75
N GLY A 109 7.52 3.01 5.64
CA GLY A 109 8.25 3.64 4.56
C GLY A 109 9.68 4.04 4.94
N GLU A 110 10.17 3.59 6.10
CA GLU A 110 11.54 3.87 6.52
C GLU A 110 12.54 3.21 5.58
N ILE A 111 13.58 3.96 5.20
CA ILE A 111 14.63 3.46 4.33
C ILE A 111 15.89 3.25 5.18
N THR A 112 16.38 2.02 5.20
CA THR A 112 17.66 1.68 5.81
C THR A 112 18.71 1.54 4.74
N VAL A 113 19.87 2.21 4.95
CA VAL A 113 21.03 2.16 4.08
C VAL A 113 22.14 1.34 4.72
N SER A 114 22.68 0.36 3.99
CA SER A 114 23.74 -0.52 4.46
C SER A 114 24.78 -0.77 3.37
N ASN A 115 25.88 -1.46 3.71
CA ASN A 115 26.94 -1.84 2.77
C ASN A 115 27.47 -0.67 1.94
N VAL A 116 27.64 0.48 2.59
CA VAL A 116 28.09 1.72 1.93
C VAL A 116 29.58 1.64 1.63
N SER A 117 29.96 1.93 0.39
CA SER A 117 31.34 2.17 -0.01
C SER A 117 31.42 3.39 -0.91
N VAL A 118 32.51 4.14 -0.83
CA VAL A 118 32.74 5.33 -1.66
C VAL A 118 34.21 5.33 -2.13
N SER A 119 34.41 5.61 -3.40
CA SER A 119 35.74 5.77 -4.00
C SER A 119 35.74 6.98 -4.94
N VAL A 120 36.90 7.62 -5.06
CA VAL A 120 37.11 8.73 -6.00
C VAL A 120 38.32 8.38 -6.88
N ALA A 121 38.10 8.35 -8.18
CA ALA A 121 39.13 8.10 -9.16
C ALA A 121 38.93 8.95 -10.42
N ASN A 122 39.98 9.53 -10.95
CA ASN A 122 39.96 10.32 -12.20
C ASN A 122 38.86 11.41 -12.22
N GLY A 123 38.61 12.07 -11.10
CA GLY A 123 37.59 13.11 -11.00
C GLY A 123 36.14 12.59 -10.99
N VAL A 124 35.93 11.30 -10.79
CA VAL A 124 34.62 10.67 -10.63
C VAL A 124 34.51 10.07 -9.23
N CYS A 125 33.47 10.44 -8.52
CA CYS A 125 33.09 9.82 -7.27
C CYS A 125 32.08 8.68 -7.57
N THR A 126 32.37 7.48 -7.09
CA THR A 126 31.53 6.32 -7.22
C THR A 126 31.19 5.77 -5.83
N GLY A 127 29.93 5.61 -5.53
CA GLY A 127 29.45 5.04 -4.28
C GLY A 127 28.54 3.85 -4.53
N THR A 128 28.61 2.87 -3.65
CA THR A 128 27.65 1.75 -3.61
C THR A 128 26.91 1.76 -2.28
N ALA A 129 25.65 1.34 -2.31
CA ALA A 129 24.84 1.16 -1.11
C ALA A 129 23.73 0.14 -1.36
N THR A 130 23.36 -0.60 -0.31
CA THR A 130 22.18 -1.44 -0.29
C THR A 130 21.07 -0.70 0.44
N LEU A 131 19.90 -0.56 -0.19
CA LEU A 131 18.74 0.11 0.38
C LEU A 131 17.63 -0.91 0.67
N THR A 132 17.08 -0.86 1.88
CA THR A 132 15.94 -1.70 2.29
C THR A 132 14.81 -0.85 2.83
N THR A 133 13.58 -1.28 2.59
CA THR A 133 12.36 -0.65 3.11
C THR A 133 11.25 -1.70 3.23
N ASP A 134 10.25 -1.42 4.03
CA ASP A 134 8.97 -2.16 4.05
C ASP A 134 7.95 -1.59 3.05
N ALA A 135 8.22 -0.43 2.44
CA ALA A 135 7.40 0.13 1.37
C ALA A 135 7.53 -0.70 0.08
N PRO A 136 6.54 -0.60 -0.85
CA PRO A 136 6.57 -1.33 -2.12
C PRO A 136 7.82 -1.08 -2.95
N ARG A 137 8.31 0.17 -2.98
CA ARG A 137 9.53 0.56 -3.71
C ARG A 137 10.22 1.76 -3.08
N ILE A 138 11.45 1.97 -3.50
CA ILE A 138 12.23 3.18 -3.26
C ILE A 138 12.44 3.86 -4.61
N ARG A 139 12.36 5.20 -4.66
CA ARG A 139 12.71 5.97 -5.86
C ARG A 139 13.90 6.89 -5.59
N ILE A 140 14.73 7.07 -6.61
CA ILE A 140 15.84 8.04 -6.62
C ILE A 140 15.77 8.83 -7.91
N ARG A 141 15.94 10.15 -7.82
CA ARG A 141 15.90 11.04 -8.99
C ARG A 141 17.12 10.82 -9.90
N ARG A 142 16.90 10.63 -11.19
CA ARG A 142 17.97 10.36 -12.18
C ARG A 142 18.98 11.48 -12.33
N SER A 143 18.65 12.72 -11.95
CA SER A 143 19.53 13.87 -12.06
C SER A 143 20.77 13.85 -11.15
N VAL A 144 20.87 12.88 -10.24
CA VAL A 144 22.00 12.79 -9.28
C VAL A 144 23.27 12.17 -9.89
N GLY A 145 23.22 11.63 -11.09
CA GLY A 145 24.36 10.98 -11.76
C GLY A 145 23.94 9.70 -12.48
N THR A 146 24.90 8.85 -12.83
CA THR A 146 24.61 7.53 -13.37
C THR A 146 24.29 6.59 -12.23
N ILE A 147 23.12 5.97 -12.25
CA ILE A 147 22.65 5.00 -11.24
C ILE A 147 22.48 3.66 -11.92
N THR A 148 23.03 2.60 -11.34
CA THR A 148 22.90 1.21 -11.79
C THR A 148 22.61 0.27 -10.63
N GLY A 149 22.17 -0.95 -10.92
CA GLY A 149 21.89 -1.98 -9.89
C GLY A 149 20.48 -1.97 -9.33
N TYR A 150 19.59 -1.07 -9.81
CA TYR A 150 18.18 -1.07 -9.45
C TYR A 150 17.40 -2.11 -10.26
N THR A 151 16.40 -2.73 -9.64
CA THR A 151 15.56 -3.78 -10.26
C THR A 151 14.09 -3.40 -10.37
N GLY A 152 13.70 -2.27 -9.80
CA GLY A 152 12.31 -1.80 -9.76
C GLY A 152 11.84 -1.07 -11.04
N GLY A 153 12.72 -0.91 -12.05
CA GLY A 153 12.42 -0.17 -13.28
C GLY A 153 12.81 1.31 -13.21
N GLU A 154 12.41 2.07 -14.22
CA GLU A 154 12.68 3.50 -14.32
C GLU A 154 11.61 4.21 -15.14
N ASP A 155 11.50 5.52 -14.94
CA ASP A 155 10.78 6.46 -15.79
C ASP A 155 11.71 7.59 -16.26
N GLY A 156 11.15 8.62 -16.90
CA GLY A 156 11.93 9.78 -17.35
C GLY A 156 12.57 10.60 -16.21
N THR A 157 12.11 10.45 -14.98
CA THR A 157 12.50 11.26 -13.81
C THR A 157 13.20 10.46 -12.73
N TYR A 158 12.76 9.25 -12.48
CA TYR A 158 13.20 8.41 -11.37
C TYR A 158 13.71 7.04 -11.83
N VAL A 159 14.60 6.47 -11.04
CA VAL A 159 14.86 5.03 -10.99
C VAL A 159 14.16 4.46 -9.75
N TYR A 160 13.65 3.26 -9.87
CA TYR A 160 12.93 2.56 -8.80
C TYR A 160 13.72 1.33 -8.36
N LEU A 161 13.82 1.17 -7.06
CA LEU A 161 14.51 0.06 -6.42
C LEU A 161 13.49 -0.83 -5.71
N ASN A 162 13.72 -2.13 -5.79
CA ASN A 162 13.12 -3.07 -4.85
C ASN A 162 13.91 -3.09 -3.54
N SER A 163 13.24 -3.44 -2.44
CA SER A 163 13.93 -3.57 -1.14
C SER A 163 15.04 -4.62 -1.23
N GLY A 164 16.23 -4.23 -0.82
CA GLY A 164 17.44 -5.07 -0.89
C GLY A 164 18.32 -4.83 -2.13
N ASP A 165 17.91 -3.99 -3.06
CA ASP A 165 18.76 -3.62 -4.20
C ASP A 165 20.06 -2.95 -3.72
N THR A 166 21.16 -3.35 -4.35
CA THR A 166 22.46 -2.68 -4.18
C THR A 166 22.74 -1.83 -5.40
N ILE A 167 22.69 -0.54 -5.22
CA ILE A 167 22.93 0.43 -6.30
C ILE A 167 24.38 0.90 -6.32
N THR A 168 24.80 1.30 -7.52
CA THR A 168 26.04 2.08 -7.73
C THR A 168 25.67 3.42 -8.32
N VAL A 169 26.11 4.51 -7.67
CA VAL A 169 25.94 5.89 -8.15
C VAL A 169 27.30 6.43 -8.52
N SER A 170 27.44 7.00 -9.72
CA SER A 170 28.65 7.63 -10.21
C SER A 170 28.36 9.05 -10.66
N GLN A 171 29.14 10.02 -10.15
CA GLN A 171 29.00 11.42 -10.45
C GLN A 171 30.41 12.09 -10.62
N ALA A 172 30.51 13.02 -11.56
CA ALA A 172 31.71 13.82 -11.68
C ALA A 172 31.95 14.68 -10.43
N GLY A 173 33.19 14.72 -9.96
CA GLY A 173 33.58 15.47 -8.76
C GLY A 173 34.18 14.60 -7.66
N SER A 174 34.35 15.18 -6.48
CA SER A 174 34.91 14.51 -5.30
C SER A 174 33.89 13.95 -4.32
N GLY A 175 32.60 14.11 -4.60
CA GLY A 175 31.49 13.60 -3.79
C GLY A 175 30.17 13.68 -4.53
N PHE A 176 29.17 13.04 -4.01
CA PHE A 176 27.79 13.10 -4.48
C PHE A 176 26.81 13.04 -3.29
N SER A 177 25.61 13.50 -3.54
CA SER A 177 24.48 13.27 -2.64
C SER A 177 23.25 12.91 -3.46
N PHE A 178 22.39 12.07 -2.90
CA PHE A 178 21.07 11.78 -3.44
C PHE A 178 20.06 11.62 -2.31
N THR A 179 18.80 11.81 -2.64
CA THR A 179 17.69 11.52 -1.74
C THR A 179 16.97 10.29 -2.25
N ALA A 180 16.80 9.31 -1.37
CA ALA A 180 15.95 8.15 -1.61
C ALA A 180 14.62 8.38 -0.89
N GLU A 181 13.53 8.12 -1.58
CA GLU A 181 12.17 8.27 -1.06
C GLU A 181 11.43 6.95 -1.19
N SER A 182 10.70 6.56 -0.15
CA SER A 182 9.78 5.43 -0.25
C SER A 182 8.56 5.81 -1.09
N VAL A 183 8.07 4.87 -1.87
CA VAL A 183 6.91 5.05 -2.76
C VAL A 183 5.77 4.20 -2.26
N SER A 184 4.63 4.82 -1.99
CA SER A 184 3.42 4.12 -1.58
C SER A 184 2.77 3.36 -2.75
N THR A 185 1.91 2.41 -2.42
CA THR A 185 1.14 1.68 -3.45
C THR A 185 0.28 2.63 -4.27
N GLU A 186 -0.30 3.66 -3.64
CA GLU A 186 -1.11 4.68 -4.31
C GLU A 186 -0.33 5.48 -5.35
N GLU A 187 0.89 5.87 -5.01
CA GLU A 187 1.74 6.60 -5.95
C GLU A 187 2.17 5.73 -7.13
N LEU A 188 2.41 4.43 -6.89
CA LEU A 188 2.72 3.50 -7.98
C LEU A 188 1.52 3.29 -8.90
N GLU A 189 0.34 3.07 -8.34
CA GLU A 189 -0.90 2.88 -9.11
C GLU A 189 -1.27 4.12 -9.91
N ALA A 190 -1.11 5.32 -9.35
CA ALA A 190 -1.38 6.58 -10.04
C ALA A 190 -0.47 6.83 -11.26
N ASN A 191 0.72 6.23 -11.29
CA ASN A 191 1.67 6.38 -12.40
C ASN A 191 1.46 5.34 -13.51
N PHE A 192 0.60 4.35 -13.32
CA PHE A 192 0.32 3.29 -14.30
C PHE A 192 -1.09 3.35 -14.89
N LEU A 193 -1.90 4.35 -14.53
CA LEU A 193 -3.21 4.67 -15.12
C LEU A 193 -3.07 5.81 -16.13
#